data_f823d07cb86f188db8a8280fcf7b9848
#
_entry.id   f823d07cb86f188db8a8280fcf7b9848
#
_cell.length_a   1.000
_cell.length_b   1.000
_cell.length_c   1.000
_cell.angle_alpha   90.00
_cell.angle_beta   90.00
_cell.angle_gamma   90.00
#
_symmetry.space_group_name_H-M   'P 1'
#
loop_
_entity.id
_entity.type
_entity.pdbx_description
1 polymer ?
#
loop_
_entity_poly.entity_id
_entity_poly.type
_entity_poly.pdbx_seq_one_letter_code
_entity_poly.pdbx_strand_id
1 'polypeptide(L)'
;RLQKAKQKGAVEAGQNPFELDEAIKFGVLFGIVVFVAKAAQVYLGEAGLYLAAAIAGLTDVDAITLAMANLARSDDQNLVIAARAVVIAALANTLVKCGIAAGLGSPELRRITLPISGLLFAAGGAAAALV
;
A
#
# COMPACT_ATOMS: atom_id res chain seq x y z
N ARG A 1 14.98 30.28 7.04
CA ARG A 1 13.59 29.98 7.39
C ARG A 1 13.26 28.50 7.24
N LEU A 2 13.58 27.93 6.07
CA LEU A 2 13.35 26.52 5.85
C LEU A 2 14.19 25.65 6.78
N GLN A 3 15.41 26.08 7.05
CA GLN A 3 16.28 25.36 7.99
C GLN A 3 15.75 25.42 9.43
N LYS A 4 15.23 26.58 9.83
CA LYS A 4 14.59 26.72 11.15
C LYS A 4 13.34 25.85 11.26
N ALA A 5 12.52 25.81 10.22
CA ALA A 5 11.34 24.97 10.20
C ALA A 5 11.71 23.48 10.26
N LYS A 6 12.73 23.08 9.51
CA LYS A 6 13.23 21.69 9.54
C LYS A 6 13.83 21.33 10.89
N GLN A 7 14.60 22.23 11.48
CA GLN A 7 15.19 22.00 12.80
C GLN A 7 14.11 21.92 13.88
N LYS A 8 13.12 22.80 13.80
CA LYS A 8 11.99 22.79 14.73
C LYS A 8 11.18 21.51 14.59
N GLY A 9 10.90 21.09 13.36
CA GLY A 9 10.22 19.82 13.10
C GLY A 9 11.01 18.63 13.60
N ALA A 10 12.33 18.61 13.36
CA ALA A 10 13.20 17.55 13.83
C ALA A 10 13.27 17.52 15.36
N VAL A 11 13.37 18.67 16.00
CA VAL A 11 13.38 18.77 17.47
C VAL A 11 12.03 18.32 18.04
N GLU A 12 10.93 18.75 17.44
CA GLU A 12 9.59 18.33 17.87
C GLU A 12 9.41 16.82 17.68
N ALA A 13 9.87 16.27 16.56
CA ALA A 13 9.83 14.83 16.30
C ALA A 13 10.68 14.07 17.33
N GLY A 14 11.86 14.59 17.67
CA GLY A 14 12.72 14.01 18.70
C GLY A 14 12.14 14.10 20.09
N GLN A 15 11.31 15.11 20.35
CA GLN A 15 10.63 15.30 21.63
C GLN A 15 9.29 14.58 21.71
N ASN A 16 8.70 14.22 20.57
CA ASN A 16 7.41 13.56 20.51
C ASN A 16 7.60 12.05 20.37
N PRO A 17 7.39 11.28 21.45
CA PRO A 17 7.57 9.83 21.40
C PRO A 17 6.58 9.13 20.47
N PHE A 18 5.42 9.75 20.20
CA PHE A 18 4.44 9.18 19.29
C PHE A 18 4.92 9.15 17.83
N GLU A 19 5.56 10.23 17.37
CA GLU A 19 6.07 10.29 16.00
C GLU A 19 7.23 9.32 15.80
N LEU A 20 8.12 9.23 16.78
CA LEU A 20 9.23 8.29 16.72
C LEU A 20 8.74 6.85 16.76
N ASP A 21 7.77 6.56 17.61
CA ASP A 21 7.17 5.24 17.73
C ASP A 21 6.50 4.84 16.42
N GLU A 22 5.75 5.74 15.80
CA GLU A 22 5.10 5.48 14.51
C GLU A 22 6.11 5.28 13.38
N ALA A 23 7.18 6.06 13.37
CA ALA A 23 8.25 5.91 12.39
C ALA A 23 8.92 4.54 12.52
N ILE A 24 9.19 4.10 13.74
CA ILE A 24 9.78 2.79 14.00
C ILE A 24 8.81 1.69 13.56
N LYS A 25 7.54 1.80 13.89
CA LYS A 25 6.52 0.84 13.49
C LYS A 25 6.43 0.73 11.97
N PHE A 26 6.41 1.86 11.28
CA PHE A 26 6.38 1.88 9.83
C PHE A 26 7.63 1.24 9.23
N GLY A 27 8.80 1.56 9.77
CA GLY A 27 10.06 0.98 9.30
C GLY A 27 10.10 -0.54 9.48
N VAL A 28 9.63 -1.04 10.61
CA VAL A 28 9.53 -2.47 10.87
C VAL A 28 8.52 -3.11 9.91
N LEU A 29 7.36 -2.51 9.75
CA LEU A 29 6.34 -3.00 8.82
C LEU A 29 6.87 -3.04 7.40
N PHE A 30 7.55 -1.98 6.95
CA PHE A 30 8.17 -1.91 5.64
C PHE A 30 9.18 -3.02 5.44
N GLY A 31 10.06 -3.24 6.44
CA GLY A 31 11.05 -4.32 6.38
C GLY A 31 10.40 -5.69 6.27
N ILE A 32 9.34 -5.93 7.05
CA ILE A 32 8.59 -7.18 6.99
C ILE A 32 7.93 -7.37 5.61
N VAL A 33 7.32 -6.32 5.09
CA VAL A 33 6.67 -6.38 3.77
C VAL A 33 7.68 -6.68 2.67
N VAL A 34 8.84 -6.01 2.68
CA VAL A 34 9.91 -6.26 1.71
C VAL A 34 10.39 -7.70 1.80
N PHE A 35 10.62 -8.19 3.02
CA PHE A 35 11.10 -9.55 3.24
C PHE A 35 10.07 -10.59 2.76
N VAL A 36 8.82 -10.42 3.14
CA VAL A 36 7.75 -11.36 2.76
C VAL A 36 7.51 -11.33 1.25
N ALA A 37 7.51 -10.15 0.64
CA ALA A 37 7.33 -10.01 -0.80
C ALA A 37 8.46 -10.70 -1.57
N LYS A 38 9.69 -10.50 -1.13
CA LYS A 38 10.85 -11.12 -1.76
C LYS A 38 10.85 -12.62 -1.57
N ALA A 39 10.54 -13.11 -0.38
CA ALA A 39 10.43 -14.54 -0.10
C ALA A 39 9.32 -15.19 -0.94
N ALA A 40 8.16 -14.54 -1.02
CA ALA A 40 7.05 -15.02 -1.83
C ALA A 40 7.42 -15.09 -3.31
N GLN A 41 8.14 -14.08 -3.81
CA GLN A 41 8.62 -14.07 -5.19
C GLN A 41 9.60 -15.20 -5.46
N VAL A 42 10.52 -15.45 -4.54
CA VAL A 42 11.53 -16.51 -4.70
C VAL A 42 10.88 -17.90 -4.68
N TYR A 43 9.95 -18.12 -3.75
CA TYR A 43 9.35 -19.46 -3.58
C TYR A 43 8.17 -19.73 -4.51
N LEU A 44 7.35 -18.73 -4.79
CA LEU A 44 6.10 -18.88 -5.54
C LEU A 44 6.07 -18.11 -6.86
N GLY A 45 7.13 -17.33 -7.15
CA GLY A 45 7.21 -16.53 -8.37
C GLY A 45 6.28 -15.32 -8.33
N GLU A 46 5.80 -14.91 -9.51
CA GLU A 46 4.93 -13.74 -9.65
C GLU A 46 3.63 -13.89 -8.86
N ALA A 47 3.03 -15.07 -8.86
CA ALA A 47 1.80 -15.33 -8.13
C ALA A 47 1.97 -15.09 -6.63
N GLY A 48 3.11 -15.52 -6.08
CA GLY A 48 3.43 -15.27 -4.68
C GLY A 48 3.58 -13.81 -4.36
N LEU A 49 4.21 -13.05 -5.25
CA LEU A 49 4.38 -11.61 -5.08
C LEU A 49 3.01 -10.90 -5.09
N TYR A 50 2.12 -11.27 -6.01
CA TYR A 50 0.77 -10.69 -6.08
C TYR A 50 -0.05 -11.03 -4.85
N LEU A 51 0.06 -12.25 -4.36
CA LEU A 51 -0.62 -12.66 -3.13
C LEU A 51 -0.11 -11.88 -1.93
N ALA A 52 1.20 -11.71 -1.82
CA ALA A 52 1.80 -10.90 -0.76
C ALA A 52 1.35 -9.44 -0.85
N ALA A 53 1.26 -8.90 -2.06
CA ALA A 53 0.77 -7.55 -2.29
C ALA A 53 -0.68 -7.38 -1.86
N ALA A 54 -1.53 -8.35 -2.16
CA ALA A 54 -2.93 -8.32 -1.74
C ALA A 54 -3.05 -8.33 -0.21
N ILE A 55 -2.31 -9.22 0.44
CA ILE A 55 -2.33 -9.32 1.90
C ILE A 55 -1.78 -8.04 2.55
N ALA A 56 -0.65 -7.53 2.05
CA ALA A 56 -0.06 -6.30 2.57
C ALA A 56 -0.98 -5.11 2.35
N GLY A 57 -1.68 -5.07 1.20
CA GLY A 57 -2.63 -4.01 0.89
C GLY A 57 -3.82 -3.97 1.83
N LEU A 58 -4.21 -5.10 2.40
CA LEU A 58 -5.28 -5.14 3.40
C LEU A 58 -4.93 -4.31 4.63
N THR A 59 -3.66 -4.23 4.96
CA THR A 59 -3.16 -3.49 6.12
C THR A 59 -2.75 -2.08 5.73
N ASP A 60 -1.80 -1.94 4.82
CA ASP A 60 -1.24 -0.65 4.44
C ASP A 60 -0.67 -0.71 3.02
N VAL A 61 -1.24 0.11 2.14
CA VAL A 61 -0.80 0.18 0.74
C VAL A 61 0.52 0.94 0.60
N ASP A 62 0.85 1.82 1.54
CA ASP A 62 2.04 2.66 1.43
C ASP A 62 3.32 1.84 1.52
N ALA A 63 3.38 0.90 2.47
CA ALA A 63 4.54 0.05 2.65
C ALA A 63 4.81 -0.83 1.42
N ILE A 64 3.76 -1.47 0.88
CA ILE A 64 3.92 -2.33 -0.30
C ILE A 64 4.24 -1.51 -1.55
N THR A 65 3.69 -0.30 -1.67
CA THR A 65 3.99 0.59 -2.79
C THR A 65 5.48 0.97 -2.81
N LEU A 66 6.04 1.32 -1.65
CA LEU A 66 7.47 1.61 -1.54
C LEU A 66 8.32 0.39 -1.84
N ALA A 67 7.91 -0.78 -1.35
CA ALA A 67 8.62 -2.03 -1.62
C ALA A 67 8.62 -2.35 -3.12
N MET A 68 7.49 -2.16 -3.78
CA MET A 68 7.39 -2.41 -5.22
C MET A 68 8.16 -1.37 -6.04
N ALA A 69 8.18 -0.12 -5.61
CA ALA A 69 8.98 0.90 -6.26
C ALA A 69 10.47 0.56 -6.21
N ASN A 70 10.92 0.03 -5.07
CA ASN A 70 12.31 -0.43 -4.93
C ASN A 70 12.60 -1.63 -5.85
N LEU A 71 11.67 -2.56 -5.95
CA LEU A 71 11.80 -3.72 -6.83
C LEU A 71 11.87 -3.29 -8.30
N ALA A 72 11.07 -2.31 -8.71
CA ALA A 72 11.01 -1.81 -10.08
C ALA A 72 12.33 -1.17 -10.52
N ARG A 73 13.11 -0.66 -9.59
CA ARG A 73 14.38 0.00 -9.89
C ARG A 73 15.47 -0.98 -10.33
N SER A 74 15.32 -2.26 -10.03
CA SER A 74 16.36 -3.24 -10.28
C SER A 74 16.31 -3.85 -11.68
N ASP A 75 15.13 -3.86 -12.34
CA ASP A 75 14.98 -4.45 -13.68
C ASP A 75 13.69 -3.93 -14.33
N ASP A 76 13.73 -3.75 -15.66
CA ASP A 76 12.56 -3.31 -16.45
C ASP A 76 11.41 -4.32 -16.38
N GLN A 77 11.72 -5.62 -16.35
CA GLN A 77 10.69 -6.66 -16.21
C GLN A 77 9.96 -6.54 -14.88
N ASN A 78 10.69 -6.15 -13.83
CA ASN A 78 10.13 -5.96 -12.52
C ASN A 78 9.20 -4.74 -12.44
N LEU A 79 9.35 -3.79 -13.36
CA LEU A 79 8.47 -2.61 -13.41
C LEU A 79 7.01 -3.00 -13.65
N VAL A 80 6.76 -3.89 -14.61
CA VAL A 80 5.39 -4.36 -14.91
C VAL A 80 4.84 -5.16 -13.73
N ILE A 81 5.64 -6.05 -13.18
CA ILE A 81 5.25 -6.88 -12.04
C ILE A 81 4.96 -5.99 -10.82
N ALA A 82 5.82 -5.01 -10.57
CA ALA A 82 5.65 -4.07 -9.46
C ALA A 82 4.38 -3.23 -9.64
N ALA A 83 4.12 -2.75 -10.86
CA ALA A 83 2.92 -1.96 -11.14
C ALA A 83 1.65 -2.78 -10.89
N ARG A 84 1.62 -4.02 -11.33
CA ARG A 84 0.50 -4.92 -11.09
C ARG A 84 0.31 -5.18 -9.59
N ALA A 85 1.40 -5.41 -8.88
CA ALA A 85 1.36 -5.65 -7.44
C ALA A 85 0.80 -4.44 -6.69
N VAL A 86 1.21 -3.22 -7.07
CA VAL A 86 0.68 -1.99 -6.46
C VAL A 86 -0.82 -1.86 -6.71
N VAL A 87 -1.28 -2.13 -7.93
CA VAL A 87 -2.71 -2.09 -8.26
C VAL A 87 -3.48 -3.10 -7.42
N ILE A 88 -2.98 -4.32 -7.31
CA ILE A 88 -3.60 -5.37 -6.49
C ILE A 88 -3.69 -4.94 -5.03
N ALA A 89 -2.61 -4.38 -4.50
CA ALA A 89 -2.57 -3.89 -3.12
C ALA A 89 -3.57 -2.75 -2.90
N ALA A 90 -3.62 -1.81 -3.85
CA ALA A 90 -4.56 -0.68 -3.77
C ALA A 90 -6.01 -1.16 -3.83
N LEU A 91 -6.31 -2.11 -4.70
CA LEU A 91 -7.66 -2.69 -4.79
C LEU A 91 -8.03 -3.44 -3.51
N ALA A 92 -7.11 -4.21 -2.95
CA ALA A 92 -7.33 -4.92 -1.68
C ALA A 92 -7.59 -3.93 -0.55
N ASN A 93 -6.80 -2.85 -0.47
CA ASN A 93 -6.98 -1.80 0.53
C ASN A 93 -8.33 -1.11 0.37
N THR A 94 -8.70 -0.79 -0.87
CA THR A 94 -9.99 -0.17 -1.19
C THR A 94 -11.14 -1.10 -0.80
N LEU A 95 -11.02 -2.39 -1.09
CA LEU A 95 -12.03 -3.38 -0.74
C LEU A 95 -12.29 -3.41 0.76
N VAL A 96 -11.24 -3.42 1.57
CA VAL A 96 -11.36 -3.40 3.04
C VAL A 96 -12.04 -2.12 3.50
N LYS A 97 -11.60 -0.97 2.99
CA LYS A 97 -12.17 0.33 3.37
C LYS A 97 -13.64 0.45 2.97
N CYS A 98 -13.97 0.00 1.77
CA CYS A 98 -15.35 0.00 1.29
C CYS A 98 -16.21 -0.98 2.08
N GLY A 99 -15.66 -2.14 2.44
CA GLY A 99 -16.35 -3.09 3.28
C GLY A 99 -16.67 -2.53 4.66
N ILE A 100 -15.72 -1.83 5.27
CA ILE A 100 -15.91 -1.16 6.55
C ILE A 100 -16.98 -0.06 6.42
N ALA A 101 -16.87 0.77 5.39
CA ALA A 101 -17.84 1.85 5.16
C ALA A 101 -19.24 1.30 4.92
N ALA A 102 -19.38 0.23 4.13
CA ALA A 102 -20.67 -0.39 3.84
C ALA A 102 -21.25 -1.10 5.06
N GLY A 103 -20.40 -1.73 5.89
CA GLY A 103 -20.83 -2.45 7.08
C GLY A 103 -21.19 -1.54 8.25
N LEU A 104 -20.42 -0.49 8.46
CA LEU A 104 -20.55 0.40 9.63
C LEU A 104 -21.17 1.75 9.28
N GLY A 105 -21.24 2.10 7.99
CA GLY A 105 -21.75 3.38 7.55
C GLY A 105 -23.27 3.42 7.43
N SER A 106 -23.80 4.64 7.25
CA SER A 106 -25.23 4.85 7.03
C SER A 106 -25.66 4.32 5.66
N PRO A 107 -26.97 4.08 5.46
CA PRO A 107 -27.47 3.68 4.14
C PRO A 107 -27.12 4.68 3.02
N GLU A 108 -27.06 5.96 3.35
CA GLU A 108 -26.67 7.00 2.39
C GLU A 108 -25.22 6.85 1.95
N LEU A 109 -24.34 6.60 2.92
CA LEU A 109 -22.92 6.36 2.63
C LEU A 109 -22.76 5.13 1.75
N ARG A 110 -23.51 4.08 2.05
CA ARG A 110 -23.50 2.84 1.27
C ARG A 110 -23.90 3.10 -0.18
N ARG A 111 -24.93 3.91 -0.41
CA ARG A 111 -25.41 4.28 -1.75
C ARG A 111 -24.36 4.98 -2.58
N ILE A 112 -23.53 5.82 -1.93
CA ILE A 112 -22.49 6.58 -2.61
C ILE A 112 -21.25 5.72 -2.81
N THR A 113 -20.88 4.96 -1.78
CA THR A 113 -19.62 4.21 -1.74
C THR A 113 -19.63 3.01 -2.70
N LEU A 114 -20.74 2.28 -2.78
CA LEU A 114 -20.80 1.06 -3.59
C LEU A 114 -20.58 1.30 -5.09
N PRO A 115 -21.28 2.27 -5.73
CA PRO A 115 -21.04 2.55 -7.15
C PRO A 115 -19.63 3.06 -7.44
N ILE A 116 -19.10 3.92 -6.57
CA ILE A 116 -17.74 4.46 -6.72
C ILE A 116 -16.70 3.34 -6.58
N SER A 117 -16.90 2.46 -5.63
CA SER A 117 -16.02 1.30 -5.42
C SER A 117 -16.03 0.38 -6.63
N GLY A 118 -17.22 0.11 -7.18
CA GLY A 118 -17.37 -0.71 -8.38
C GLY A 118 -16.62 -0.11 -9.56
N LEU A 119 -16.73 1.21 -9.74
CA LEU A 119 -16.03 1.92 -10.79
C LEU A 119 -14.51 1.86 -10.59
N LEU A 120 -14.03 2.05 -9.36
CA LEU A 120 -12.62 1.96 -9.03
C LEU A 120 -12.07 0.56 -9.29
N PHE A 121 -12.81 -0.48 -8.90
CA PHE A 121 -12.41 -1.86 -9.16
C PHE A 121 -12.37 -2.17 -10.65
N ALA A 122 -13.34 -1.70 -11.40
CA ALA A 122 -13.37 -1.89 -12.85
C ALA A 122 -12.18 -1.18 -13.51
N ALA A 123 -11.91 0.06 -13.13
CA ALA A 123 -10.79 0.83 -13.66
C ALA A 123 -9.44 0.21 -13.27
N GLY A 124 -9.29 -0.15 -12.00
CA GLY A 124 -8.06 -0.78 -11.51
C GLY A 124 -7.80 -2.14 -12.14
N GLY A 125 -8.84 -2.95 -12.27
CA GLY A 125 -8.74 -4.25 -12.93
C GLY A 125 -8.37 -4.12 -14.39
N ALA A 126 -8.98 -3.18 -15.10
CA ALA A 126 -8.65 -2.90 -16.49
C ALA A 126 -7.20 -2.41 -16.63
N ALA A 127 -6.77 -1.52 -15.76
CA ALA A 127 -5.39 -1.03 -15.77
C ALA A 127 -4.39 -2.15 -15.52
N ALA A 128 -4.67 -3.03 -14.56
CA ALA A 128 -3.82 -4.18 -14.28
C ALA A 128 -3.76 -5.16 -15.44
N ALA A 129 -4.86 -5.34 -16.15
CA ALA A 129 -4.92 -6.22 -17.32
C ALA A 129 -4.16 -5.65 -18.52
N LEU A 130 -4.15 -4.30 -18.65
CA LEU A 130 -3.47 -3.63 -19.75
C LEU A 130 -1.96 -3.47 -19.52
N VAL A 131 -1.54 -3.47 -18.28
CA VAL A 131 -0.13 -3.45 -17.92
C VAL A 131 0.45 -4.86 -17.98
#